data_f12c52ced76a27ed5530cfa08201b03a
#
_entry.id   f12c52ced76a27ed5530cfa08201b03a
#
_cell.length_a   1.000
_cell.length_b   1.000
_cell.length_c   1.000
_cell.angle_alpha   90.00
_cell.angle_beta   90.00
_cell.angle_gamma   90.00
#
_symmetry.space_group_name_H-M   'P 1'
#
loop_
_entity.id
_entity.type
_entity.pdbx_description
1 polymer ?
#
loop_
_entity_poly.entity_id
_entity_poly.type
_entity_poly.pdbx_seq_one_letter_code
_entity_poly.pdbx_strand_id
1 'polypeptide(L)'
;MTDIAVLAGRHDDPGLCAVRYARHAIILFAHHEHPFAQRDAVRLEELDGQRLLQREPGSTTRLVLEEALLANAIVPRIAMEIGSREALREAVVRGLGLGVVSEAEFIPDPRIRTIRIAGDPLYTETYLYCLVERRSSRLISSFFDGVLDANATG
;
A
#
# COMPACT_ATOMS: atom_id res chain seq x y z
N MET A 1 -13.98 -16.15 18.78
CA MET A 1 -14.12 -16.17 17.31
C MET A 1 -14.51 -14.78 16.82
N THR A 2 -13.85 -14.27 15.83
CA THR A 2 -14.15 -12.95 15.26
C THR A 2 -15.21 -13.10 14.18
N ASP A 3 -16.33 -12.37 14.29
CA ASP A 3 -17.39 -12.40 13.27
C ASP A 3 -17.03 -11.55 12.05
N ILE A 4 -16.22 -10.50 12.24
CA ILE A 4 -15.74 -9.61 11.18
C ILE A 4 -14.23 -9.46 11.32
N ALA A 5 -13.52 -9.56 10.21
CA ALA A 5 -12.07 -9.34 10.14
C ALA A 5 -11.72 -8.26 9.13
N VAL A 6 -10.69 -7.49 9.40
CA VAL A 6 -10.13 -6.48 8.50
C VAL A 6 -8.80 -6.99 7.98
N LEU A 7 -8.70 -7.19 6.66
CA LEU A 7 -7.50 -7.75 6.03
C LEU A 7 -7.08 -6.89 4.84
N ALA A 8 -5.77 -6.79 4.64
CA ALA A 8 -5.19 -6.17 3.46
C ALA A 8 -5.27 -7.15 2.27
N GLY A 9 -5.62 -6.61 1.10
CA GLY A 9 -5.79 -7.40 -0.11
C GLY A 9 -7.07 -8.24 -0.12
N ARG A 10 -7.43 -8.70 -1.30
CA ARG A 10 -8.60 -9.56 -1.45
C ARG A 10 -8.20 -11.04 -1.34
N HIS A 11 -8.92 -11.76 -0.53
CA HIS A 11 -8.77 -13.20 -0.35
C HIS A 11 -9.99 -13.91 -0.92
N ASP A 12 -9.78 -14.83 -1.86
CA ASP A 12 -10.85 -15.60 -2.48
C ASP A 12 -11.10 -16.88 -1.70
N ASP A 13 -12.08 -16.83 -0.82
CA ASP A 13 -12.57 -17.97 -0.06
C ASP A 13 -14.10 -18.00 -0.15
N PRO A 14 -14.70 -19.08 -0.69
CA PRO A 14 -16.16 -19.14 -0.84
C PRO A 14 -16.93 -19.13 0.48
N GLY A 15 -16.27 -19.44 1.60
CA GLY A 15 -16.84 -19.35 2.94
C GLY A 15 -16.87 -17.93 3.52
N LEU A 16 -16.27 -16.95 2.82
CA LEU A 16 -16.16 -15.57 3.29
C LEU A 16 -16.94 -14.60 2.42
N CYS A 17 -17.64 -13.69 3.07
CA CYS A 17 -18.24 -12.52 2.44
C CYS A 17 -17.27 -11.34 2.58
N ALA A 18 -16.89 -10.72 1.47
CA ALA A 18 -15.90 -9.63 1.45
C ALA A 18 -16.52 -8.31 0.96
N VAL A 19 -16.21 -7.22 1.64
CA VAL A 19 -16.57 -5.87 1.22
C VAL A 19 -15.31 -5.00 1.26
N ARG A 20 -15.03 -4.28 0.18
CA ARG A 20 -13.90 -3.34 0.16
C ARG A 20 -14.18 -2.21 1.14
N TYR A 21 -13.31 -2.08 2.13
CA TYR A 21 -13.43 -1.08 3.18
C TYR A 21 -12.73 0.24 2.80
N ALA A 22 -11.51 0.15 2.28
CA ALA A 22 -10.71 1.31 1.95
C ALA A 22 -9.73 1.00 0.81
N ARG A 23 -9.35 2.05 0.08
CA ARG A 23 -8.34 2.00 -0.96
C ARG A 23 -7.41 3.20 -0.78
N HIS A 24 -6.10 2.95 -0.73
CA HIS A 24 -5.10 3.98 -0.53
C HIS A 24 -4.03 3.91 -1.61
N ALA A 25 -3.66 5.06 -2.14
CA ALA A 25 -2.58 5.15 -3.11
C ALA A 25 -1.24 4.77 -2.50
N ILE A 26 -0.40 4.16 -3.30
CA ILE A 26 1.01 3.93 -2.97
C ILE A 26 1.81 5.15 -3.40
N ILE A 27 2.68 5.62 -2.54
CA ILE A 27 3.60 6.72 -2.80
C ILE A 27 5.04 6.30 -2.52
N LEU A 28 5.96 6.98 -3.19
CA LEU A 28 7.37 6.91 -2.88
C LEU A 28 7.71 7.92 -1.79
N PHE A 29 8.77 7.67 -1.05
CA PHE A 29 9.36 8.68 -0.21
C PHE A 29 10.88 8.54 -0.20
N ALA A 30 11.57 9.66 -0.01
CA ALA A 30 13.02 9.72 -0.13
C ALA A 30 13.60 10.76 0.83
N HIS A 31 14.88 10.62 1.11
CA HIS A 31 15.63 11.66 1.80
C HIS A 31 15.51 12.99 1.03
N HIS A 32 15.42 14.11 1.74
CA HIS A 32 15.16 15.42 1.12
C HIS A 32 16.24 15.85 0.10
N GLU A 33 17.43 15.27 0.16
CA GLU A 33 18.52 15.52 -0.81
C GLU A 33 18.49 14.60 -2.03
N HIS A 34 17.60 13.59 -2.04
CA HIS A 34 17.46 12.71 -3.19
C HIS A 34 16.95 13.52 -4.40
N PRO A 35 17.45 13.26 -5.62
CA PRO A 35 16.99 13.97 -6.83
C PRO A 35 15.47 13.96 -7.01
N PHE A 36 14.79 12.85 -6.68
CA PHE A 36 13.34 12.75 -6.78
C PHE A 36 12.60 13.58 -5.74
N ALA A 37 13.23 13.93 -4.63
CA ALA A 37 12.60 14.72 -3.57
C ALA A 37 12.31 16.18 -3.99
N GLN A 38 12.91 16.65 -5.08
CA GLN A 38 12.66 17.97 -5.66
C GLN A 38 11.46 17.97 -6.61
N ARG A 39 10.84 16.82 -6.84
CA ARG A 39 9.75 16.63 -7.79
C ARG A 39 8.47 16.21 -7.08
N ASP A 40 7.32 16.66 -7.57
CA ASP A 40 6.02 16.26 -7.05
C ASP A 40 5.65 14.83 -7.45
N ALA A 41 6.10 14.42 -8.63
CA ALA A 41 5.80 13.09 -9.18
C ALA A 41 6.92 12.58 -10.06
N VAL A 42 7.06 11.26 -10.12
CA VAL A 42 7.94 10.56 -11.06
C VAL A 42 7.13 9.49 -11.77
N ARG A 43 7.55 9.16 -12.99
CA ARG A 43 6.95 8.05 -13.72
C ARG A 43 7.49 6.73 -13.18
N LEU A 44 6.69 5.68 -13.30
CA LEU A 44 7.09 4.35 -12.82
C LEU A 44 8.40 3.89 -13.50
N GLU A 45 8.57 4.20 -14.79
CA GLU A 45 9.77 3.85 -15.56
C GLU A 45 11.05 4.46 -14.99
N GLU A 46 10.94 5.57 -14.29
CA GLU A 46 12.10 6.24 -13.68
C GLU A 46 12.66 5.47 -12.47
N LEU A 47 11.95 4.46 -11.99
CA LEU A 47 12.46 3.56 -10.96
C LEU A 47 13.49 2.55 -11.48
N ASP A 48 13.61 2.40 -12.79
CA ASP A 48 14.58 1.51 -13.38
C ASP A 48 15.99 1.89 -12.95
N GLY A 49 16.72 0.94 -12.37
CA GLY A 49 18.06 1.16 -11.85
C GLY A 49 18.16 1.96 -10.54
N GLN A 50 17.06 2.49 -10.02
CA GLN A 50 17.07 3.22 -8.75
C GLN A 50 17.23 2.29 -7.55
N ARG A 51 17.92 2.77 -6.51
CA ARG A 51 18.07 2.05 -5.26
C ARG A 51 16.73 2.06 -4.51
N LEU A 52 16.14 0.89 -4.38
CA LEU A 52 14.86 0.68 -3.72
C LEU A 52 15.05 -0.13 -2.46
N LEU A 53 14.45 0.32 -1.38
CA LEU A 53 14.35 -0.44 -0.13
C LEU A 53 13.04 -1.23 -0.18
N GLN A 54 13.11 -2.52 0.03
CA GLN A 54 11.97 -3.42 -0.15
C GLN A 54 11.49 -3.95 1.19
N ARG A 55 10.17 -4.02 1.36
CA ARG A 55 9.56 -4.67 2.52
C ARG A 55 9.69 -6.18 2.41
N GLU A 56 9.40 -6.87 3.49
CA GLU A 56 9.38 -8.33 3.56
C GLU A 56 8.34 -8.94 2.62
N PRO A 57 8.51 -10.21 2.20
CA PRO A 57 7.45 -10.94 1.48
C PRO A 57 6.15 -10.95 2.29
N GLY A 58 5.03 -10.79 1.64
CA GLY A 58 3.71 -10.67 2.30
C GLY A 58 3.24 -9.24 2.52
N SER A 59 4.11 -8.25 2.40
CA SER A 59 3.68 -6.84 2.38
C SER A 59 2.83 -6.57 1.14
N THR A 60 1.60 -6.09 1.32
CA THR A 60 0.71 -5.76 0.20
C THR A 60 1.24 -4.61 -0.64
N THR A 61 1.86 -3.62 -0.03
CA THR A 61 2.52 -2.52 -0.75
C THR A 61 3.63 -3.03 -1.66
N ARG A 62 4.46 -3.95 -1.16
CA ARG A 62 5.51 -4.60 -1.96
C ARG A 62 4.91 -5.34 -3.14
N LEU A 63 3.88 -6.16 -2.91
CA LEU A 63 3.26 -6.97 -3.95
C LEU A 63 2.70 -6.11 -5.09
N VAL A 64 1.96 -5.06 -4.76
CA VAL A 64 1.36 -4.15 -5.75
C VAL A 64 2.45 -3.47 -6.59
N LEU A 65 3.52 -3.01 -5.95
CA LEU A 65 4.62 -2.36 -6.68
C LEU A 65 5.36 -3.37 -7.56
N GLU A 66 5.68 -4.56 -7.05
CA GLU A 66 6.36 -5.60 -7.81
C GLU A 66 5.59 -6.00 -9.06
N GLU A 67 4.28 -6.18 -8.95
CA GLU A 67 3.42 -6.51 -10.09
C GLU A 67 3.48 -5.42 -11.16
N ALA A 68 3.42 -4.16 -10.76
CA ALA A 68 3.48 -3.04 -11.70
C ALA A 68 4.85 -2.92 -12.39
N LEU A 69 5.93 -3.10 -11.63
CA LEU A 69 7.29 -3.08 -12.17
C LEU A 69 7.51 -4.22 -13.18
N LEU A 70 7.07 -5.42 -12.81
CA LEU A 70 7.20 -6.60 -13.68
C LEU A 70 6.40 -6.44 -14.97
N ALA A 71 5.17 -5.94 -14.88
CA ALA A 71 4.31 -5.72 -16.05
C ALA A 71 4.90 -4.71 -17.04
N ASN A 72 5.75 -3.82 -16.58
CA ASN A 72 6.38 -2.76 -17.40
C ASN A 72 7.88 -3.00 -17.68
N ALA A 73 8.38 -4.18 -17.34
CA ALA A 73 9.80 -4.56 -17.49
C ALA A 73 10.78 -3.58 -16.83
N ILE A 74 10.42 -3.06 -15.68
CA ILE A 74 11.22 -2.13 -14.89
C ILE A 74 11.97 -2.91 -13.81
N VAL A 75 13.29 -2.71 -13.71
CA VAL A 75 14.16 -3.43 -12.78
C VAL A 75 14.89 -2.44 -11.88
N PRO A 76 14.35 -2.15 -10.69
CA PRO A 76 15.08 -1.34 -9.71
C PRO A 76 16.24 -2.13 -9.11
N ARG A 77 17.14 -1.45 -8.46
CA ARG A 77 18.22 -2.06 -7.67
C ARG A 77 17.73 -2.22 -6.25
N ILE A 78 17.47 -3.45 -5.83
CA ILE A 78 17.05 -3.71 -4.44
C ILE A 78 18.30 -3.59 -3.55
N ALA A 79 18.35 -2.52 -2.78
CA ALA A 79 19.46 -2.23 -1.90
C ALA A 79 19.41 -3.06 -0.61
N MET A 80 18.20 -3.31 -0.10
CA MET A 80 17.99 -3.96 1.18
C MET A 80 16.54 -4.41 1.32
N GLU A 81 16.32 -5.53 2.00
CA GLU A 81 14.99 -5.96 2.45
C GLU A 81 14.82 -5.62 3.93
N ILE A 82 13.70 -5.00 4.29
CA ILE A 82 13.45 -4.46 5.62
C ILE A 82 12.11 -4.97 6.14
N GLY A 83 12.10 -5.57 7.32
CA GLY A 83 10.97 -6.29 7.88
C GLY A 83 9.92 -5.45 8.62
N SER A 84 10.04 -4.12 8.67
CA SER A 84 9.05 -3.27 9.32
C SER A 84 8.97 -1.89 8.67
N ARG A 85 7.81 -1.22 8.80
CA ARG A 85 7.62 0.15 8.29
C ARG A 85 8.51 1.15 9.02
N GLU A 86 8.68 0.99 10.32
CA GLU A 86 9.51 1.86 11.15
C GLU A 86 10.97 1.78 10.74
N ALA A 87 11.49 0.58 10.52
CA ALA A 87 12.87 0.38 10.05
C ALA A 87 13.06 0.89 8.62
N LEU A 88 12.07 0.71 7.75
CA LEU A 88 12.08 1.25 6.39
C LEU A 88 12.17 2.78 6.41
N ARG A 89 11.34 3.42 7.22
CA ARG A 89 11.36 4.87 7.38
C ARG A 89 12.73 5.36 7.85
N GLU A 90 13.31 4.72 8.85
CA GLU A 90 14.62 5.09 9.36
C GLU A 90 15.73 4.91 8.30
N ALA A 91 15.66 3.87 7.50
CA ALA A 91 16.61 3.65 6.41
C ALA A 91 16.50 4.74 5.33
N VAL A 92 15.30 5.19 4.99
CA VAL A 92 15.10 6.30 4.05
C VAL A 92 15.61 7.62 4.64
N VAL A 93 15.33 7.88 5.91
CA VAL A 93 15.85 9.05 6.62
C VAL A 93 17.38 9.11 6.55
N ARG A 94 18.04 7.98 6.55
CA ARG A 94 19.51 7.87 6.44
C ARG A 94 20.01 7.89 4.99
N GLY A 95 19.13 8.03 4.01
CA GLY A 95 19.51 8.13 2.60
C GLY A 95 19.93 6.83 1.95
N LEU A 96 19.50 5.68 2.47
CA LEU A 96 19.89 4.37 1.96
C LEU A 96 19.19 3.97 0.66
N GLY A 97 18.09 4.63 0.31
CA GLY A 97 17.34 4.37 -0.92
C GLY A 97 15.94 4.96 -0.87
N LEU A 98 15.17 4.71 -1.92
CA LEU A 98 13.76 5.04 -2.00
C LEU A 98 12.95 4.07 -1.16
N GLY A 99 11.97 4.59 -0.44
CA GLY A 99 10.95 3.79 0.23
C GLY A 99 9.61 3.87 -0.49
N VAL A 100 8.76 2.89 -0.24
CA VAL A 100 7.39 2.83 -0.75
C VAL A 100 6.46 2.56 0.41
N VAL A 101 5.36 3.29 0.46
CA VAL A 101 4.40 3.20 1.55
C VAL A 101 2.99 3.51 1.04
N SER A 102 1.98 3.00 1.72
CA SER A 102 0.62 3.48 1.54
C SER A 102 0.52 4.91 2.04
N GLU A 103 -0.13 5.76 1.28
CA GLU A 103 -0.35 7.17 1.65
C GLU A 103 -0.94 7.32 3.04
N ALA A 104 -1.85 6.44 3.42
CA ALA A 104 -2.49 6.45 4.74
C ALA A 104 -1.54 6.13 5.89
N GLU A 105 -0.43 5.48 5.62
CA GLU A 105 0.53 5.02 6.62
C GLU A 105 1.80 5.88 6.69
N PHE A 106 1.93 6.88 5.82
CA PHE A 106 3.09 7.77 5.80
C PHE A 106 3.09 8.69 7.02
N ILE A 107 4.22 8.72 7.71
CA ILE A 107 4.45 9.62 8.85
C ILE A 107 5.44 10.69 8.41
N PRO A 108 5.04 11.97 8.37
CA PRO A 108 5.93 13.06 7.96
C PRO A 108 7.16 13.22 8.85
N ASP A 109 8.25 13.64 8.23
CA ASP A 109 9.50 13.99 8.92
C ASP A 109 10.21 15.07 8.07
N PRO A 110 10.84 16.07 8.68
CA PRO A 110 11.55 17.13 7.93
C PRO A 110 12.68 16.62 7.03
N ARG A 111 13.20 15.43 7.30
CA ARG A 111 14.32 14.83 6.56
C ARG A 111 13.90 14.06 5.31
N ILE A 112 12.61 13.82 5.12
CA ILE A 112 12.08 13.03 4.01
C ILE A 112 10.98 13.78 3.27
N ARG A 113 10.77 13.40 2.01
CA ARG A 113 9.72 13.96 1.13
C ARG A 113 8.95 12.84 0.46
N THR A 114 7.67 13.06 0.27
CA THR A 114 6.81 12.17 -0.52
C THR A 114 6.89 12.54 -2.00
N ILE A 115 6.80 11.52 -2.85
CA ILE A 115 6.83 11.66 -4.30
C ILE A 115 5.71 10.78 -4.86
N ARG A 116 4.81 11.36 -5.64
CA ARG A 116 3.73 10.58 -6.27
C ARG A 116 4.27 9.80 -7.45
N ILE A 117 3.65 8.66 -7.73
CA ILE A 117 3.90 7.90 -8.95
C ILE A 117 2.90 8.40 -10.01
N ALA A 118 3.41 8.99 -11.09
CA ALA A 118 2.58 9.51 -12.18
C ALA A 118 2.05 8.36 -13.05
N GLY A 119 0.93 8.61 -13.72
CA GLY A 119 0.27 7.63 -14.58
C GLY A 119 -0.86 6.90 -13.84
N ASP A 120 -1.09 5.65 -14.22
CA ASP A 120 -2.12 4.83 -13.59
C ASP A 120 -1.81 4.63 -12.11
N PRO A 121 -2.72 5.02 -11.20
CA PRO A 121 -2.45 4.93 -9.78
C PRO A 121 -2.32 3.47 -9.32
N LEU A 122 -1.38 3.24 -8.42
CA LEU A 122 -1.24 1.98 -7.71
C LEU A 122 -1.90 2.10 -6.34
N TYR A 123 -2.71 1.12 -5.99
CA TYR A 123 -3.47 1.16 -4.75
C TYR A 123 -3.27 -0.11 -3.93
N THR A 124 -3.24 0.05 -2.62
CA THR A 124 -3.52 -1.04 -1.70
C THR A 124 -4.99 -1.00 -1.30
N GLU A 125 -5.60 -2.15 -1.13
CA GLU A 125 -7.01 -2.27 -0.76
C GLU A 125 -7.14 -3.03 0.54
N THR A 126 -8.06 -2.57 1.38
CA THR A 126 -8.42 -3.23 2.64
C THR A 126 -9.85 -3.73 2.53
N TYR A 127 -10.09 -4.97 2.93
CA TYR A 127 -11.39 -5.62 2.88
C TYR A 127 -11.88 -5.99 4.27
N LEU A 128 -13.18 -5.90 4.45
CA LEU A 128 -13.87 -6.48 5.59
C LEU A 128 -14.42 -7.85 5.20
N TYR A 129 -14.20 -8.82 6.06
CA TYR A 129 -14.63 -10.20 5.83
C TYR A 129 -15.51 -10.68 6.98
N CYS A 130 -16.53 -11.44 6.63
CA CYS A 130 -17.29 -12.22 7.59
C CYS A 130 -17.60 -13.59 6.98
N LEU A 131 -17.96 -14.56 7.81
CA LEU A 131 -18.45 -15.84 7.31
C LEU A 131 -19.77 -15.61 6.57
N VAL A 132 -19.96 -16.26 5.41
CA VAL A 132 -21.18 -16.15 4.60
C VAL A 132 -22.42 -16.45 5.43
N GLU A 133 -22.38 -17.47 6.27
CA GLU A 133 -23.46 -17.84 7.18
C GLU A 133 -23.78 -16.77 8.22
N ARG A 134 -22.84 -15.87 8.53
CA ARG A 134 -23.01 -14.76 9.48
C ARG A 134 -23.47 -13.48 8.80
N ARG A 135 -23.32 -13.35 7.48
CA ARG A 135 -23.69 -12.14 6.73
C ARG A 135 -25.17 -11.79 6.89
N SER A 136 -26.02 -12.81 7.09
CA SER A 136 -27.46 -12.64 7.33
C SER A 136 -27.80 -12.17 8.75
N SER A 137 -26.84 -12.18 9.68
CA SER A 137 -27.04 -11.60 11.02
C SER A 137 -27.41 -10.14 10.89
N ARG A 138 -28.44 -9.70 11.60
CA ARG A 138 -28.97 -8.33 11.54
C ARG A 138 -27.87 -7.30 11.88
N LEU A 139 -27.05 -7.55 12.87
CA LEU A 139 -25.98 -6.67 13.29
C LEU A 139 -24.87 -6.56 12.23
N ILE A 140 -24.42 -7.71 11.71
CA ILE A 140 -23.35 -7.76 10.72
C ILE A 140 -23.84 -7.18 9.39
N SER A 141 -25.07 -7.48 8.96
CA SER A 141 -25.66 -6.91 7.75
C SER A 141 -25.73 -5.38 7.83
N SER A 142 -26.17 -4.86 8.95
CA SER A 142 -26.26 -3.41 9.18
C SER A 142 -24.86 -2.75 9.13
N PHE A 143 -23.85 -3.38 9.69
CA PHE A 143 -22.47 -2.89 9.65
C PHE A 143 -21.92 -2.84 8.22
N PHE A 144 -22.10 -3.90 7.42
CA PHE A 144 -21.64 -3.93 6.02
C PHE A 144 -22.37 -2.91 5.15
N ASP A 145 -23.66 -2.75 5.34
CA ASP A 145 -24.46 -1.77 4.61
C ASP A 145 -23.98 -0.35 4.90
N GLY A 146 -23.64 -0.04 6.15
CA GLY A 146 -23.05 1.24 6.52
C GLY A 146 -21.71 1.50 5.86
N VAL A 147 -20.85 0.49 5.71
CA VAL A 147 -19.57 0.59 5.00
C VAL A 147 -19.77 0.82 3.51
N LEU A 148 -20.73 0.13 2.89
CA LEU A 148 -21.05 0.32 1.47
C LEU A 148 -21.56 1.74 1.21
N ASP A 149 -22.45 2.27 2.05
CA ASP A 149 -22.96 3.63 1.95
C ASP A 149 -21.83 4.68 2.09
N ALA A 150 -20.92 4.48 3.01
CA ALA A 150 -19.78 5.37 3.20
C ALA A 150 -18.85 5.37 1.98
N ASN A 151 -18.66 4.23 1.33
CA ASN A 151 -17.84 4.12 0.12
C ASN A 151 -18.51 4.71 -1.12
N ALA A 152 -19.82 4.78 -1.15
CA ALA A 152 -20.57 5.35 -2.28
C ALA A 152 -20.54 6.89 -2.30
N THR A 153 -20.20 7.53 -1.18
CA THR A 153 -20.18 8.98 -1.03
C THR A 153 -18.78 9.59 -1.08
N GLY A 154 -17.72 8.76 -1.26
CA GLY A 154 -16.33 9.22 -1.29
C GLY A 154 -15.72 9.37 -2.68
#